data_2264003240f99ab30e13c48c23d101e8
#
_entry.id   2264003240f99ab30e13c48c23d101e8
#
_cell.length_a   1.000
_cell.length_b   1.000
_cell.length_c   1.000
_cell.angle_alpha   90.00
_cell.angle_beta   90.00
_cell.angle_gamma   90.00
#
_symmetry.space_group_name_H-M   'P 1'
#
loop_
_entity.id
_entity.type
_entity.pdbx_description
1 polymer ?
#
loop_
_entity_poly.entity_id
_entity_poly.type
_entity_poly.pdbx_seq_one_letter_code
_entity_poly.pdbx_strand_id
1 'polypeptide(L)'
;MTHAALVLEASTDYDERLLISRARQGDRQAAKTLYDAHARRVHRLVYRICGDEEMARDLTQDTFVRVFQKLSTFRGDAAIATWIHRIAVSVALNAIRKERRFKRTSEDLDVANELPAPPNAVEPDLRARLASAIAALPESCRVSVILHDIEGYTHAEIGQMLGIAEGTSKARLFDARTRLRKALSMFVKEFKELSP
;
A
#
# COMPACT_ATOMS: atom_id res chain seq x y z
N MET A 1 7.47 -30.38 -5.25
CA MET A 1 8.48 -29.31 -5.21
C MET A 1 9.82 -29.92 -5.58
N THR A 2 10.39 -29.54 -6.71
CA THR A 2 11.62 -30.14 -7.24
C THR A 2 12.85 -29.57 -6.49
N HIS A 3 13.88 -30.38 -6.26
CA HIS A 3 15.15 -30.01 -5.61
C HIS A 3 15.79 -28.74 -6.22
N ALA A 4 15.62 -28.52 -7.52
CA ALA A 4 16.08 -27.33 -8.23
C ALA A 4 15.38 -26.02 -7.75
N ALA A 5 14.08 -26.06 -7.40
CA ALA A 5 13.37 -24.91 -6.90
C ALA A 5 13.85 -24.49 -5.49
N LEU A 6 14.10 -25.47 -4.62
CA LEU A 6 14.66 -25.25 -3.28
C LEU A 6 16.08 -24.66 -3.31
N VAL A 7 16.91 -25.06 -4.26
CA VAL A 7 18.28 -24.53 -4.43
C VAL A 7 18.22 -23.09 -4.96
N LEU A 8 17.28 -22.78 -5.86
CA LEU A 8 17.12 -21.42 -6.39
C LEU A 8 16.59 -20.45 -5.32
N GLU A 9 15.63 -20.87 -4.50
CA GLU A 9 15.08 -20.07 -3.40
C GLU A 9 16.16 -19.82 -2.31
N ALA A 10 16.94 -20.83 -1.96
CA ALA A 10 18.03 -20.69 -1.00
C ALA A 10 19.15 -19.77 -1.49
N SER A 11 19.46 -19.78 -2.79
CA SER A 11 20.43 -18.88 -3.41
C SER A 11 19.92 -17.42 -3.37
N THR A 12 18.66 -17.19 -3.67
CA THR A 12 18.04 -15.86 -3.67
C THR A 12 18.00 -15.25 -2.26
N ASP A 13 17.67 -16.07 -1.24
CA ASP A 13 17.63 -15.63 0.17
C ASP A 13 19.04 -15.30 0.69
N TYR A 14 20.05 -16.09 0.32
CA TYR A 14 21.45 -15.81 0.67
C TYR A 14 21.93 -14.49 0.05
N ASP A 15 21.65 -14.28 -1.22
CA ASP A 15 22.00 -13.05 -1.93
C ASP A 15 21.33 -11.82 -1.33
N GLU A 16 20.05 -11.93 -0.92
CA GLU A 16 19.32 -10.83 -0.27
C GLU A 16 19.90 -10.49 1.10
N ARG A 17 20.25 -11.48 1.92
CA ARG A 17 20.88 -11.28 3.24
C ARG A 17 22.25 -10.63 3.11
N LEU A 18 23.06 -11.03 2.15
CA LEU A 18 24.35 -10.43 1.87
C LEU A 18 24.19 -8.98 1.42
N LEU A 19 23.21 -8.69 0.54
CA LEU A 19 22.88 -7.35 0.08
C LEU A 19 22.50 -6.44 1.25
N ILE A 20 21.62 -6.91 2.14
CA ILE A 20 21.21 -6.19 3.35
C ILE A 20 22.41 -5.92 4.26
N SER A 21 23.27 -6.90 4.47
CA SER A 21 24.48 -6.76 5.30
C SER A 21 25.41 -5.68 4.77
N ARG A 22 25.69 -5.68 3.46
CA ARG A 22 26.50 -4.66 2.79
C ARG A 22 25.87 -3.26 2.88
N ALA A 23 24.59 -3.17 2.63
CA ALA A 23 23.86 -1.90 2.74
C ALA A 23 23.91 -1.32 4.17
N ARG A 24 23.85 -2.18 5.21
CA ARG A 24 24.03 -1.78 6.62
C ARG A 24 25.42 -1.21 6.90
N GLN A 25 26.45 -1.69 6.20
CA GLN A 25 27.83 -1.23 6.34
C GLN A 25 28.12 0.05 5.53
N GLY A 26 27.07 0.63 4.90
CA GLY A 26 27.21 1.87 4.12
C GLY A 26 27.60 1.66 2.66
N ASP A 27 27.56 0.42 2.15
CA ASP A 27 27.81 0.15 0.73
C ASP A 27 26.69 0.78 -0.11
N ARG A 28 27.04 1.84 -0.84
CA ARG A 28 26.11 2.61 -1.67
C ARG A 28 25.53 1.79 -2.81
N GLN A 29 26.31 0.86 -3.38
CA GLN A 29 25.85 0.02 -4.48
C GLN A 29 24.83 -1.00 -3.97
N ALA A 30 25.06 -1.60 -2.81
CA ALA A 30 24.11 -2.50 -2.16
C ALA A 30 22.82 -1.75 -1.78
N ALA A 31 22.92 -0.54 -1.24
CA ALA A 31 21.76 0.30 -0.93
C ALA A 31 20.97 0.65 -2.20
N LYS A 32 21.66 1.01 -3.31
CA LYS A 32 21.01 1.27 -4.59
C LYS A 32 20.30 0.04 -5.13
N THR A 33 20.91 -1.12 -5.07
CA THR A 33 20.28 -2.38 -5.53
C THR A 33 19.02 -2.69 -4.71
N LEU A 34 19.08 -2.50 -3.38
CA LEU A 34 17.90 -2.67 -2.51
C LEU A 34 16.78 -1.68 -2.86
N TYR A 35 17.12 -0.43 -3.13
CA TYR A 35 16.18 0.58 -3.60
C TYR A 35 15.52 0.17 -4.92
N ASP A 36 16.31 -0.16 -5.93
CA ASP A 36 15.84 -0.49 -7.28
C ASP A 36 14.91 -1.72 -7.26
N ALA A 37 15.20 -2.70 -6.39
CA ALA A 37 14.39 -3.92 -6.23
C ALA A 37 12.99 -3.64 -5.65
N HIS A 38 12.85 -2.64 -4.76
CA HIS A 38 11.61 -2.43 -4.00
C HIS A 38 10.88 -1.12 -4.32
N ALA A 39 11.55 -0.11 -4.89
CA ALA A 39 10.99 1.24 -5.06
C ALA A 39 9.68 1.25 -5.85
N ARG A 40 9.61 0.51 -6.96
CA ARG A 40 8.41 0.44 -7.80
C ARG A 40 7.20 -0.15 -7.05
N ARG A 41 7.44 -1.15 -6.19
CA ARG A 41 6.37 -1.78 -5.40
C ARG A 41 5.91 -0.87 -4.28
N VAL A 42 6.85 -0.22 -3.59
CA VAL A 42 6.57 0.78 -2.55
C VAL A 42 5.78 1.94 -3.13
N HIS A 43 6.20 2.51 -4.27
CA HIS A 43 5.48 3.60 -4.93
C HIS A 43 4.02 3.22 -5.23
N ARG A 44 3.78 2.04 -5.82
CA ARG A 44 2.42 1.58 -6.11
C ARG A 44 1.57 1.42 -4.85
N LEU A 45 2.14 0.88 -3.76
CA LEU A 45 1.46 0.75 -2.49
C LEU A 45 1.08 2.12 -1.92
N VAL A 46 2.04 3.04 -1.87
CA VAL A 46 1.83 4.40 -1.35
C VAL A 46 0.81 5.16 -2.18
N TYR A 47 0.92 5.10 -3.52
CA TYR A 47 -0.05 5.71 -4.44
C TYR A 47 -1.49 5.22 -4.20
N ARG A 48 -1.68 3.91 -4.05
CA ARG A 48 -3.01 3.34 -3.73
C ARG A 48 -3.56 3.88 -2.41
N ILE A 49 -2.68 4.14 -1.44
CA ILE A 49 -3.08 4.64 -0.12
C ILE A 49 -3.41 6.13 -0.17
N CYS A 50 -2.58 6.97 -0.78
CA CYS A 50 -2.77 8.44 -0.78
C CYS A 50 -3.66 8.93 -1.94
N GLY A 51 -3.64 8.25 -3.11
CA GLY A 51 -4.42 8.63 -4.28
C GLY A 51 -3.82 9.78 -5.10
N ASP A 52 -2.64 10.27 -4.75
CA ASP A 52 -1.95 11.39 -5.40
C ASP A 52 -0.55 10.97 -5.85
N GLU A 53 -0.20 11.24 -7.11
CA GLU A 53 1.04 10.77 -7.74
C GLU A 53 2.28 11.52 -7.24
N GLU A 54 2.15 12.84 -7.01
CA GLU A 54 3.25 13.67 -6.52
C GLU A 54 3.57 13.31 -5.07
N MET A 55 2.54 13.27 -4.24
CA MET A 55 2.66 12.80 -2.85
C MET A 55 3.23 11.38 -2.78
N ALA A 56 2.79 10.46 -3.66
CA ALA A 56 3.30 9.08 -3.66
C ALA A 56 4.80 9.02 -3.97
N ARG A 57 5.27 9.88 -4.86
CA ARG A 57 6.70 9.98 -5.21
C ARG A 57 7.52 10.45 -4.02
N ASP A 58 7.09 11.52 -3.35
CA ASP A 58 7.77 12.08 -2.18
C ASP A 58 7.78 11.09 -1.02
N LEU A 59 6.63 10.48 -0.72
CA LEU A 59 6.51 9.50 0.35
C LEU A 59 7.28 8.20 0.06
N THR A 60 7.49 7.86 -1.20
CA THR A 60 8.40 6.76 -1.58
C THR A 60 9.84 7.10 -1.21
N GLN A 61 10.31 8.30 -1.51
CA GLN A 61 11.64 8.75 -1.11
C GLN A 61 11.77 8.77 0.42
N ASP A 62 10.83 9.37 1.13
CA ASP A 62 10.79 9.40 2.60
C ASP A 62 10.80 7.98 3.19
N THR A 63 10.11 7.03 2.56
CA THR A 63 10.12 5.63 2.96
C THR A 63 11.53 5.07 2.91
N PHE A 64 12.26 5.26 1.81
CA PHE A 64 13.61 4.71 1.67
C PHE A 64 14.65 5.43 2.55
N VAL A 65 14.49 6.73 2.79
CA VAL A 65 15.29 7.42 3.81
C VAL A 65 15.14 6.72 5.17
N ARG A 66 13.90 6.43 5.60
CA ARG A 66 13.63 5.71 6.86
C ARG A 66 14.07 4.26 6.83
N VAL A 67 13.93 3.57 5.69
CA VAL A 67 14.45 2.21 5.49
C VAL A 67 15.93 2.17 5.79
N PHE A 68 16.73 3.03 5.16
CA PHE A 68 18.18 3.04 5.36
C PHE A 68 18.58 3.48 6.76
N GLN A 69 17.91 4.45 7.35
CA GLN A 69 18.12 4.84 8.75
C GLN A 69 17.86 3.70 9.75
N LYS A 70 16.85 2.86 9.46
CA LYS A 70 16.43 1.77 10.34
C LYS A 70 16.93 0.39 9.92
N LEU A 71 17.72 0.29 8.85
CA LEU A 71 18.14 -1.00 8.29
C LEU A 71 18.94 -1.83 9.30
N SER A 72 19.67 -1.19 10.21
CA SER A 72 20.37 -1.86 11.32
C SER A 72 19.41 -2.58 12.29
N THR A 73 18.15 -2.15 12.39
CA THR A 73 17.16 -2.76 13.28
C THR A 73 16.39 -3.92 12.64
N PHE A 74 16.55 -4.17 11.36
CA PHE A 74 15.92 -5.30 10.68
C PHE A 74 16.53 -6.61 11.15
N ARG A 75 15.75 -7.50 11.76
CA ARG A 75 16.20 -8.76 12.38
C ARG A 75 16.10 -9.96 11.44
N GLY A 76 15.37 -9.86 10.33
CA GLY A 76 15.12 -11.00 9.43
C GLY A 76 13.98 -11.90 9.87
N ASP A 77 13.17 -11.49 10.87
CA ASP A 77 12.00 -12.25 11.34
C ASP A 77 10.88 -12.31 10.28
N ALA A 78 10.94 -11.47 9.26
CA ALA A 78 10.06 -11.44 8.09
C ALA A 78 10.88 -11.09 6.85
N ALA A 79 10.32 -11.32 5.65
CA ALA A 79 10.94 -10.87 4.41
C ALA A 79 11.19 -9.35 4.44
N ILE A 80 12.32 -8.90 3.87
CA ILE A 80 12.68 -7.47 3.84
C ILE A 80 11.59 -6.64 3.14
N ALA A 81 10.95 -7.18 2.12
CA ALA A 81 9.82 -6.54 1.43
C ALA A 81 8.67 -6.22 2.40
N THR A 82 8.29 -7.15 3.28
CA THR A 82 7.25 -6.96 4.30
C THR A 82 7.65 -5.86 5.29
N TRP A 83 8.91 -5.86 5.71
CA TRP A 83 9.42 -4.85 6.63
C TRP A 83 9.45 -3.45 5.99
N ILE A 84 9.89 -3.32 4.74
CA ILE A 84 9.84 -2.08 3.97
C ILE A 84 8.39 -1.60 3.81
N HIS A 85 7.45 -2.49 3.48
CA HIS A 85 6.03 -2.15 3.35
C HIS A 85 5.43 -1.62 4.66
N ARG A 86 5.78 -2.18 5.82
CA ARG A 86 5.35 -1.64 7.12
C ARG A 86 5.80 -0.18 7.31
N ILE A 87 7.03 0.13 6.91
CA ILE A 87 7.55 1.51 6.95
C ILE A 87 6.76 2.38 5.97
N ALA A 88 6.53 1.93 4.74
CA ALA A 88 5.79 2.66 3.70
C ALA A 88 4.36 3.00 4.14
N VAL A 89 3.63 2.03 4.68
CA VAL A 89 2.28 2.24 5.22
C VAL A 89 2.29 3.27 6.34
N SER A 90 3.24 3.16 7.27
CA SER A 90 3.37 4.13 8.38
C SER A 90 3.66 5.54 7.87
N VAL A 91 4.54 5.68 6.86
CA VAL A 91 4.86 6.97 6.22
C VAL A 91 3.62 7.58 5.57
N ALA A 92 2.93 6.81 4.73
CA ALA A 92 1.74 7.26 4.01
C ALA A 92 0.61 7.69 4.95
N LEU A 93 0.29 6.88 5.96
CA LEU A 93 -0.77 7.20 6.92
C LEU A 93 -0.44 8.45 7.77
N ASN A 94 0.82 8.62 8.17
CA ASN A 94 1.23 9.79 8.93
C ASN A 94 1.13 11.07 8.08
N ALA A 95 1.49 11.01 6.79
CA ALA A 95 1.37 12.12 5.86
C ALA A 95 -0.10 12.54 5.67
N ILE A 96 -1.00 11.58 5.38
CA ILE A 96 -2.44 11.84 5.22
C ILE A 96 -3.03 12.46 6.50
N ARG A 97 -2.67 11.93 7.68
CA ARG A 97 -3.15 12.49 8.96
C ARG A 97 -2.64 13.90 9.22
N LYS A 98 -1.39 14.19 8.81
CA LYS A 98 -0.80 15.54 8.91
C LYS A 98 -1.53 16.52 7.99
N GLU A 99 -1.77 16.14 6.74
CA GLU A 99 -2.48 16.96 5.77
C GLU A 99 -3.90 17.27 6.22
N ARG A 100 -4.64 16.27 6.73
CA ARG A 100 -5.99 16.49 7.28
C ARG A 100 -6.01 17.42 8.47
N ARG A 101 -5.01 17.33 9.37
CA ARG A 101 -4.92 18.28 10.49
C ARG A 101 -4.66 19.70 9.99
N PHE A 102 -3.77 19.87 9.02
CA PHE A 102 -3.46 21.16 8.42
C PHE A 102 -4.71 21.77 7.76
N LYS A 103 -5.44 21.00 6.94
CA LYS A 103 -6.70 21.45 6.32
C LYS A 103 -7.75 21.85 7.36
N ARG A 104 -7.93 21.08 8.43
CA ARG A 104 -8.85 21.44 9.54
C ARG A 104 -8.46 22.69 10.31
N THR A 105 -7.17 23.01 10.38
CA THR A 105 -6.68 24.23 11.06
C THR A 105 -6.77 25.45 10.15
N SER A 106 -6.76 25.24 8.82
CA SER A 106 -6.86 26.31 7.81
C SER A 106 -8.29 26.57 7.36
N GLU A 107 -9.22 25.68 7.62
CA GLU A 107 -10.65 25.81 7.27
C GLU A 107 -11.48 25.62 8.55
N ASP A 108 -11.90 26.75 9.15
CA ASP A 108 -13.19 26.76 9.84
C ASP A 108 -14.23 26.51 8.77
N LEU A 109 -14.84 25.33 8.75
CA LEU A 109 -16.11 24.95 8.12
C LEU A 109 -16.03 23.56 7.40
N ASP A 110 -16.99 22.73 7.81
CA ASP A 110 -17.51 21.52 7.20
C ASP A 110 -17.19 21.30 5.71
N VAL A 111 -16.32 20.37 5.39
CA VAL A 111 -16.47 19.56 4.17
C VAL A 111 -15.97 18.15 4.44
N ALA A 112 -16.88 17.20 4.38
CA ALA A 112 -16.55 15.79 4.21
C ALA A 112 -15.62 15.68 2.97
N ASN A 113 -14.37 15.27 3.18
CA ASN A 113 -13.40 15.14 2.10
C ASN A 113 -13.83 14.00 1.15
N GLU A 114 -14.67 14.33 0.19
CA GLU A 114 -14.77 13.59 -1.05
C GLU A 114 -13.49 13.87 -1.83
N LEU A 115 -12.66 12.82 -1.99
CA LEU A 115 -11.57 12.89 -2.94
C LEU A 115 -12.18 13.15 -4.33
N PRO A 116 -11.60 14.04 -5.14
CA PRO A 116 -12.11 14.33 -6.47
C PRO A 116 -12.19 13.04 -7.27
N ALA A 117 -13.35 12.78 -7.86
CA ALA A 117 -13.50 11.71 -8.82
C ALA A 117 -12.52 11.95 -9.98
N PRO A 118 -11.83 10.93 -10.48
CA PRO A 118 -10.96 11.09 -11.63
C PRO A 118 -11.78 11.61 -12.82
N PRO A 119 -11.16 12.44 -13.70
CA PRO A 119 -11.86 13.08 -14.82
C PRO A 119 -12.52 12.04 -15.73
N ASN A 120 -13.71 12.36 -16.22
CA ASN A 120 -14.50 11.58 -17.17
C ASN A 120 -13.66 11.07 -18.34
N ALA A 121 -13.26 9.81 -18.33
CA ALA A 121 -12.74 9.13 -19.49
C ALA A 121 -13.89 8.35 -20.15
N VAL A 122 -14.02 8.53 -21.44
CA VAL A 122 -14.90 7.77 -22.32
C VAL A 122 -14.59 6.28 -22.19
N GLU A 123 -15.57 5.46 -21.80
CA GLU A 123 -15.48 4.04 -21.46
C GLU A 123 -14.33 3.72 -20.47
N PRO A 124 -14.54 3.94 -19.17
CA PRO A 124 -13.55 3.55 -18.20
C PRO A 124 -13.48 2.01 -18.11
N ASP A 125 -12.34 1.45 -18.48
CA ASP A 125 -11.97 0.07 -18.18
C ASP A 125 -12.36 -0.28 -16.74
N LEU A 126 -12.87 -1.47 -16.49
CA LEU A 126 -13.24 -1.99 -15.16
C LEU A 126 -12.17 -1.68 -14.11
N ARG A 127 -10.90 -1.71 -14.51
CA ARG A 127 -9.76 -1.35 -13.64
C ARG A 127 -9.80 0.10 -13.18
N ALA A 128 -10.11 1.05 -14.06
CA ALA A 128 -10.20 2.46 -13.72
C ALA A 128 -11.39 2.73 -12.78
N ARG A 129 -12.52 2.09 -13.01
CA ARG A 129 -13.71 2.19 -12.13
C ARG A 129 -13.46 1.58 -10.75
N LEU A 130 -12.79 0.41 -10.70
CA LEU A 130 -12.41 -0.20 -9.43
C LEU A 130 -11.43 0.70 -8.66
N ALA A 131 -10.43 1.27 -9.34
CA ALA A 131 -9.48 2.19 -8.73
C ALA A 131 -10.19 3.42 -8.15
N SER A 132 -11.13 4.01 -8.90
CA SER A 132 -11.96 5.13 -8.44
C SER A 132 -12.84 4.76 -7.25
N ALA A 133 -13.48 3.60 -7.28
CA ALA A 133 -14.29 3.12 -6.17
C ALA A 133 -13.46 2.88 -4.90
N ILE A 134 -12.23 2.36 -5.04
CA ILE A 134 -11.30 2.20 -3.91
C ILE A 134 -10.86 3.58 -3.40
N ALA A 135 -10.54 4.52 -4.27
CA ALA A 135 -10.15 5.87 -3.88
C ALA A 135 -11.25 6.62 -3.11
N ALA A 136 -12.51 6.38 -3.44
CA ALA A 136 -13.68 6.96 -2.76
C ALA A 136 -13.99 6.33 -1.40
N LEU A 137 -13.34 5.22 -1.01
CA LEU A 137 -13.55 4.62 0.32
C LEU A 137 -13.00 5.54 1.43
N PRO A 138 -13.65 5.52 2.63
CA PRO A 138 -13.02 6.07 3.82
C PRO A 138 -11.62 5.49 4.01
N GLU A 139 -10.66 6.31 4.48
CA GLU A 139 -9.24 5.93 4.62
C GLU A 139 -9.05 4.58 5.30
N SER A 140 -9.70 4.35 6.43
CA SER A 140 -9.56 3.11 7.19
C SER A 140 -10.03 1.86 6.42
N CYS A 141 -11.09 2.01 5.61
CA CYS A 141 -11.61 0.97 4.74
C CYS A 141 -10.69 0.76 3.54
N ARG A 142 -10.24 1.83 2.89
CA ARG A 142 -9.34 1.81 1.74
C ARG A 142 -8.03 1.11 2.09
N VAL A 143 -7.39 1.49 3.19
CA VAL A 143 -6.15 0.86 3.65
C VAL A 143 -6.34 -0.63 3.94
N SER A 144 -7.47 -1.02 4.56
CA SER A 144 -7.74 -2.44 4.84
C SER A 144 -7.90 -3.28 3.57
N VAL A 145 -8.59 -2.76 2.55
CA VAL A 145 -8.72 -3.43 1.23
C VAL A 145 -7.35 -3.53 0.54
N ILE A 146 -6.58 -2.45 0.54
CA ILE A 146 -5.26 -2.45 -0.11
C ILE A 146 -4.36 -3.48 0.55
N LEU A 147 -4.26 -3.49 1.86
CA LEU A 147 -3.36 -4.39 2.57
C LEU A 147 -3.82 -5.85 2.48
N HIS A 148 -5.13 -6.13 2.62
CA HIS A 148 -5.62 -7.50 2.61
C HIS A 148 -5.82 -8.05 1.20
N ASP A 149 -6.62 -7.37 0.36
CA ASP A 149 -7.10 -7.92 -0.91
C ASP A 149 -6.09 -7.73 -2.06
N ILE A 150 -5.21 -6.71 -1.97
CA ILE A 150 -4.24 -6.41 -3.02
C ILE A 150 -2.83 -6.87 -2.63
N GLU A 151 -2.40 -6.61 -1.40
CA GLU A 151 -1.04 -6.96 -0.95
C GLU A 151 -0.96 -8.32 -0.23
N GLY A 152 -2.11 -8.93 0.10
CA GLY A 152 -2.19 -10.29 0.65
C GLY A 152 -1.85 -10.45 2.13
N TYR A 153 -1.85 -9.36 2.91
CA TYR A 153 -1.60 -9.43 4.34
C TYR A 153 -2.76 -10.05 5.11
N THR A 154 -2.46 -10.86 6.12
CA THR A 154 -3.43 -11.36 7.06
C THR A 154 -3.97 -10.26 7.98
N HIS A 155 -5.15 -10.46 8.57
CA HIS A 155 -5.70 -9.49 9.52
C HIS A 155 -4.83 -9.28 10.76
N ALA A 156 -4.11 -10.31 11.20
CA ALA A 156 -3.17 -10.21 12.30
C ALA A 156 -1.99 -9.28 11.95
N GLU A 157 -1.41 -9.43 10.74
CA GLU A 157 -0.33 -8.56 10.26
C GLU A 157 -0.83 -7.12 10.07
N ILE A 158 -2.02 -6.93 9.51
CA ILE A 158 -2.65 -5.61 9.36
C ILE A 158 -2.88 -4.98 10.74
N GLY A 159 -3.34 -5.76 11.72
CA GLY A 159 -3.48 -5.32 13.10
C GLY A 159 -2.18 -4.78 13.68
N GLN A 160 -1.08 -5.51 13.50
CA GLN A 160 0.27 -5.07 13.92
C GLN A 160 0.75 -3.83 13.16
N MET A 161 0.53 -3.76 11.84
CA MET A 161 0.93 -2.61 11.01
C MET A 161 0.22 -1.33 11.42
N LEU A 162 -1.08 -1.40 11.69
CA LEU A 162 -1.95 -0.25 11.94
C LEU A 162 -2.14 0.07 13.44
N GLY A 163 -1.66 -0.79 14.33
CA GLY A 163 -1.89 -0.67 15.78
C GLY A 163 -3.36 -0.85 16.15
N ILE A 164 -4.07 -1.79 15.53
CA ILE A 164 -5.50 -2.08 15.76
C ILE A 164 -5.71 -3.56 16.06
N ALA A 165 -6.82 -3.89 16.72
CA ALA A 165 -7.21 -5.29 16.93
C ALA A 165 -7.52 -5.99 15.59
N GLU A 166 -7.24 -7.29 15.51
CA GLU A 166 -7.56 -8.12 14.34
C GLU A 166 -9.04 -8.05 13.96
N GLY A 167 -9.95 -8.06 14.93
CA GLY A 167 -11.38 -7.90 14.73
C GLY A 167 -11.74 -6.56 14.08
N THR A 168 -11.04 -5.48 14.44
CA THR A 168 -11.21 -4.16 13.79
C THR A 168 -10.78 -4.20 12.32
N SER A 169 -9.70 -4.90 12.00
CA SER A 169 -9.26 -5.10 10.61
C SER A 169 -10.32 -5.85 9.81
N LYS A 170 -10.89 -6.93 10.36
CA LYS A 170 -11.99 -7.70 9.75
C LYS A 170 -13.22 -6.84 9.48
N ALA A 171 -13.65 -6.05 10.47
CA ALA A 171 -14.82 -5.17 10.36
C ALA A 171 -14.62 -4.09 9.28
N ARG A 172 -13.44 -3.46 9.23
CA ARG A 172 -13.11 -2.45 8.20
C ARG A 172 -13.10 -3.05 6.79
N LEU A 173 -12.58 -4.25 6.62
CA LEU A 173 -12.59 -4.93 5.33
C LEU A 173 -14.01 -5.30 4.90
N PHE A 174 -14.84 -5.78 5.82
CA PHE A 174 -16.25 -6.08 5.55
C PHE A 174 -17.01 -4.83 5.08
N ASP A 175 -16.87 -3.70 5.79
CA ASP A 175 -17.48 -2.43 5.41
C ASP A 175 -16.96 -1.94 4.05
N ALA A 176 -15.66 -2.01 3.82
CA ALA A 176 -15.04 -1.66 2.54
C ALA A 176 -15.60 -2.47 1.37
N ARG A 177 -15.69 -3.78 1.49
CA ARG A 177 -16.25 -4.67 0.46
C ARG A 177 -17.74 -4.43 0.22
N THR A 178 -18.47 -4.07 1.26
CA THR A 178 -19.90 -3.70 1.15
C THR A 178 -20.07 -2.42 0.35
N ARG A 179 -19.27 -1.39 0.62
CA ARG A 179 -19.27 -0.13 -0.13
C ARG A 179 -18.83 -0.33 -1.59
N LEU A 180 -17.80 -1.13 -1.83
CA LEU A 180 -17.35 -1.45 -3.18
C LEU A 180 -18.42 -2.20 -3.98
N ARG A 181 -19.09 -3.19 -3.38
CA ARG A 181 -20.21 -3.89 -4.04
C ARG A 181 -21.33 -2.93 -4.43
N LYS A 182 -21.68 -1.99 -3.54
CA LYS A 182 -22.70 -0.96 -3.84
C LYS A 182 -22.24 -0.04 -4.98
N ALA A 183 -21.01 0.45 -4.94
CA ALA A 183 -20.48 1.34 -5.96
C ALA A 183 -20.37 0.68 -7.34
N LEU A 184 -20.08 -0.62 -7.38
CA LEU A 184 -19.91 -1.38 -8.61
C LEU A 184 -21.19 -2.12 -9.08
N SER A 185 -22.27 -2.11 -8.28
CA SER A 185 -23.50 -2.85 -8.58
C SER A 185 -24.21 -2.40 -9.86
N MET A 186 -24.18 -1.09 -10.15
CA MET A 186 -24.76 -0.54 -11.38
C MET A 186 -23.99 -1.02 -12.61
N PHE A 187 -22.65 -1.15 -12.49
CA PHE A 187 -21.79 -1.61 -13.56
C PHE A 187 -21.99 -3.09 -13.91
N VAL A 188 -22.22 -3.93 -12.89
CA VAL A 188 -22.52 -5.37 -13.11
C VAL A 188 -23.86 -5.56 -13.83
N LYS A 189 -24.83 -4.67 -13.63
CA LYS A 189 -26.10 -4.68 -14.36
C LYS A 189 -25.91 -4.29 -15.83
N GLU A 190 -25.21 -3.19 -16.11
CA GLU A 190 -24.87 -2.77 -17.48
C GLU A 190 -24.13 -3.86 -18.25
N PHE A 191 -23.16 -4.52 -17.60
CA PHE A 191 -22.40 -5.60 -18.25
C PHE A 191 -23.21 -6.85 -18.52
N LYS A 192 -24.23 -7.16 -17.68
CA LYS A 192 -25.14 -8.29 -17.93
C LYS A 192 -26.15 -7.99 -19.04
N GLU A 193 -26.50 -6.74 -19.27
CA GLU A 193 -27.40 -6.32 -20.36
C GLU A 193 -26.67 -6.22 -21.71
N LEU A 194 -25.33 -6.09 -21.71
CA LEU A 194 -24.49 -6.01 -22.91
C LEU A 194 -23.86 -7.35 -23.32
N SER A 195 -23.98 -8.38 -22.48
CA SER A 195 -23.52 -9.74 -22.82
C SER A 195 -24.69 -10.56 -23.32
N PRO A 196 -24.68 -10.98 -24.62
CA PRO A 196 -25.74 -11.78 -25.20
C PRO A 196 -25.84 -13.19 -24.62
#